data_ba14bb9b0ca6bb87ecb079a6c25954d9
#
_entry.id   ba14bb9b0ca6bb87ecb079a6c25954d9
#
_cell.length_a   1.000
_cell.length_b   1.000
_cell.length_c   1.000
_cell.angle_alpha   90.00
_cell.angle_beta   90.00
_cell.angle_gamma   90.00
#
_symmetry.space_group_name_H-M   'P 1'
#
loop_
_entity.id
_entity.type
_entity.pdbx_description
1 polymer ?
#
loop_
_entity_poly.entity_id
_entity_poly.type
_entity_poly.pdbx_seq_one_letter_code
_entity_poly.pdbx_strand_id
1 'polypeptide(L)'
;MSSPKQVIAVYYAVTALYTLSVSTIWGVNTLFLMDAGLDIFQVMLVNALFTAGMVLFEVPTGVIADTIGRKASFLMCILVLFITTLLYVAAAQFGWSVWAFCLISLFIGLGFTFFTGAVEAWLVDALDHTGYDQPADKVFAKGQAVFSAAMLVGTMGGGALGQLNLSWPYVARAAFLIPTFIITLLLMKDLGFEKRPLKLSSFASEARKIFLDGVSFGWNQPVLRLCMVAAFTEGLFFIYGWYSWQRYFLDLLARELVWVAGVVAALMSVSMIIGNALVGRFFTDFSRRPALIAANTAIRATAILAAGLLGAFVPAGSRGPGLFLAVVSLYLVYGLSFGISQPVRMALVNSHISSASRATVLSVDSLFTEGGGVLGQTGLGFLSRRVSIPAAWILGGAVIYIGYPLYKKAGRIEKEMAEIGGQ
;
A
#
# COMPACT_ATOMS: atom_id res chain seq x y z
N MET A 1 -26.24 0.67 -26.52
CA MET A 1 -25.10 1.56 -26.23
C MET A 1 -25.06 1.78 -24.72
N SER A 2 -23.91 1.69 -24.08
CA SER A 2 -23.79 1.98 -22.64
C SER A 2 -23.88 3.49 -22.43
N SER A 3 -24.69 3.95 -21.46
CA SER A 3 -24.75 5.37 -21.12
C SER A 3 -23.65 5.74 -20.09
N PRO A 4 -23.23 7.03 -19.99
CA PRO A 4 -22.29 7.47 -18.96
C PRO A 4 -22.72 7.07 -17.54
N LYS A 5 -24.04 7.13 -17.25
CA LYS A 5 -24.59 6.71 -15.95
C LYS A 5 -24.36 5.23 -15.67
N GLN A 6 -24.46 4.35 -16.68
CA GLN A 6 -24.19 2.92 -16.51
C GLN A 6 -22.69 2.67 -16.28
N VAL A 7 -21.80 3.36 -17.00
CA VAL A 7 -20.34 3.28 -16.80
C VAL A 7 -19.98 3.66 -15.36
N ILE A 8 -20.48 4.79 -14.88
CA ILE A 8 -20.26 5.28 -13.50
C ILE A 8 -20.80 4.29 -12.45
N ALA A 9 -21.99 3.74 -12.67
CA ALA A 9 -22.58 2.76 -11.76
C ALA A 9 -21.74 1.48 -11.67
N VAL A 10 -21.25 0.98 -12.80
CA VAL A 10 -20.35 -0.20 -12.86
C VAL A 10 -19.04 0.11 -12.13
N TYR A 11 -18.46 1.29 -12.35
CA TYR A 11 -17.23 1.72 -11.65
C TYR A 11 -17.41 1.70 -10.12
N TYR A 12 -18.50 2.30 -9.61
CA TYR A 12 -18.73 2.30 -8.15
C TYR A 12 -19.01 0.91 -7.61
N ALA A 13 -19.73 0.07 -8.33
CA ALA A 13 -20.04 -1.30 -7.91
C ALA A 13 -18.78 -2.17 -7.83
N VAL A 14 -17.93 -2.15 -8.87
CA VAL A 14 -16.68 -2.93 -8.86
C VAL A 14 -15.70 -2.38 -7.84
N THR A 15 -15.59 -1.06 -7.68
CA THR A 15 -14.77 -0.42 -6.64
C THR A 15 -15.21 -0.87 -5.24
N ALA A 16 -16.51 -0.83 -4.95
CA ALA A 16 -17.05 -1.25 -3.66
C ALA A 16 -16.75 -2.72 -3.36
N LEU A 17 -17.13 -3.62 -4.27
CA LEU A 17 -17.02 -5.06 -4.07
C LEU A 17 -15.56 -5.54 -4.02
N TYR A 18 -14.71 -5.00 -4.91
CA TYR A 18 -13.28 -5.31 -4.91
C TYR A 18 -12.63 -4.83 -3.61
N THR A 19 -12.91 -3.59 -3.19
CA THR A 19 -12.36 -3.05 -1.94
C THR A 19 -12.85 -3.81 -0.72
N LEU A 20 -14.14 -4.18 -0.65
CA LEU A 20 -14.65 -5.07 0.39
C LEU A 20 -13.86 -6.38 0.41
N SER A 21 -13.66 -7.01 -0.76
CA SER A 21 -12.91 -8.24 -0.88
C SER A 21 -11.49 -8.13 -0.32
N VAL A 22 -10.72 -7.13 -0.74
CA VAL A 22 -9.31 -7.02 -0.33
C VAL A 22 -9.15 -6.56 1.11
N SER A 23 -10.06 -5.74 1.62
CA SER A 23 -9.96 -5.16 2.97
C SER A 23 -10.37 -6.11 4.09
N THR A 24 -11.18 -7.15 3.82
CA THR A 24 -11.57 -8.14 4.85
C THR A 24 -10.39 -8.83 5.52
N ILE A 25 -9.26 -9.01 4.82
CA ILE A 25 -8.09 -9.71 5.36
C ILE A 25 -7.03 -8.75 5.95
N TRP A 26 -7.13 -7.44 5.73
CA TRP A 26 -6.06 -6.51 6.10
C TRP A 26 -5.78 -6.44 7.60
N GLY A 27 -6.81 -6.53 8.42
CA GLY A 27 -6.65 -6.51 9.88
C GLY A 27 -6.24 -7.85 10.50
N VAL A 28 -6.26 -8.94 9.73
CA VAL A 28 -6.11 -10.31 10.27
C VAL A 28 -5.06 -11.16 9.56
N ASN A 29 -4.45 -10.68 8.48
CA ASN A 29 -3.52 -11.47 7.65
C ASN A 29 -2.37 -12.09 8.46
N THR A 30 -1.71 -11.32 9.31
CA THR A 30 -0.61 -11.81 10.16
C THR A 30 -1.10 -12.87 11.15
N LEU A 31 -2.28 -12.63 11.75
CA LEU A 31 -2.87 -13.56 12.72
C LEU A 31 -3.25 -14.88 12.04
N PHE A 32 -3.83 -14.83 10.84
CA PHE A 32 -4.15 -16.03 10.05
C PHE A 32 -2.91 -16.86 9.71
N LEU A 33 -1.84 -16.21 9.25
CA LEU A 33 -0.61 -16.92 8.91
C LEU A 33 0.06 -17.52 10.16
N MET A 34 0.00 -16.84 11.31
CA MET A 34 0.51 -17.38 12.57
C MET A 34 -0.35 -18.55 13.09
N ASP A 35 -1.68 -18.48 12.94
CA ASP A 35 -2.60 -19.57 13.27
C ASP A 35 -2.35 -20.80 12.38
N ALA A 36 -1.96 -20.59 11.13
CA ALA A 36 -1.51 -21.65 10.21
C ALA A 36 -0.13 -22.26 10.59
N GLY A 37 0.47 -21.84 11.72
CA GLY A 37 1.71 -22.41 12.26
C GLY A 37 3.00 -21.69 11.83
N LEU A 38 2.91 -20.54 11.13
CA LEU A 38 4.08 -19.77 10.74
C LEU A 38 4.56 -18.88 11.89
N ASP A 39 5.87 -18.81 12.12
CA ASP A 39 6.45 -17.83 13.04
C ASP A 39 6.47 -16.42 12.41
N ILE A 40 6.72 -15.39 13.22
CA ILE A 40 6.68 -13.98 12.78
C ILE A 40 7.65 -13.68 11.64
N PHE A 41 8.83 -14.32 11.60
CA PHE A 41 9.78 -14.17 10.50
C PHE A 41 9.22 -14.78 9.20
N GLN A 42 8.64 -15.98 9.29
CA GLN A 42 8.02 -16.66 8.15
C GLN A 42 6.84 -15.86 7.61
N VAL A 43 6.02 -15.27 8.48
CA VAL A 43 4.93 -14.35 8.09
C VAL A 43 5.49 -13.16 7.32
N MET A 44 6.56 -12.54 7.82
CA MET A 44 7.19 -11.41 7.13
C MET A 44 7.81 -11.82 5.80
N LEU A 45 8.42 -13.01 5.72
CA LEU A 45 8.94 -13.55 4.46
C LEU A 45 7.84 -13.78 3.43
N VAL A 46 6.72 -14.35 3.82
CA VAL A 46 5.53 -14.56 2.98
C VAL A 46 5.02 -13.22 2.42
N ASN A 47 4.91 -12.18 3.26
CA ASN A 47 4.51 -10.85 2.82
C ASN A 47 5.58 -10.13 1.99
N ALA A 48 6.88 -10.42 2.21
CA ALA A 48 7.96 -9.91 1.35
C ALA A 48 7.87 -10.47 -0.06
N LEU A 49 7.47 -11.76 -0.22
CA LEU A 49 7.23 -12.37 -1.54
C LEU A 49 6.00 -11.76 -2.24
N PHE A 50 4.97 -11.35 -1.48
CA PHE A 50 3.86 -10.56 -2.03
C PHE A 50 4.36 -9.23 -2.61
N THR A 51 5.15 -8.46 -1.84
CA THR A 51 5.74 -7.20 -2.29
C THR A 51 6.67 -7.40 -3.49
N ALA A 52 7.52 -8.44 -3.45
CA ALA A 52 8.38 -8.79 -4.57
C ALA A 52 7.57 -9.16 -5.83
N GLY A 53 6.45 -9.86 -5.67
CA GLY A 53 5.54 -10.18 -6.76
C GLY A 53 4.95 -8.92 -7.40
N MET A 54 4.53 -7.94 -6.60
CA MET A 54 4.07 -6.65 -7.14
C MET A 54 5.17 -5.98 -7.98
N VAL A 55 6.39 -5.87 -7.45
CA VAL A 55 7.51 -5.26 -8.19
C VAL A 55 7.85 -6.01 -9.48
N LEU A 56 7.91 -7.34 -9.43
CA LEU A 56 8.29 -8.15 -10.59
C LEU A 56 7.26 -8.11 -11.72
N PHE A 57 5.98 -8.10 -11.38
CA PHE A 57 4.90 -8.24 -12.36
C PHE A 57 4.25 -6.92 -12.76
N GLU A 58 4.54 -5.79 -12.11
CA GLU A 58 3.94 -4.48 -12.42
C GLU A 58 4.08 -4.11 -13.90
N VAL A 59 5.28 -4.20 -14.44
CA VAL A 59 5.54 -3.85 -15.84
C VAL A 59 4.92 -4.87 -16.82
N PRO A 60 5.10 -6.20 -16.65
CA PRO A 60 4.45 -7.20 -17.50
C PRO A 60 2.93 -7.07 -17.57
N THR A 61 2.27 -6.88 -16.43
CA THR A 61 0.81 -6.78 -16.40
C THR A 61 0.27 -5.47 -16.96
N GLY A 62 1.01 -4.37 -16.81
CA GLY A 62 0.69 -3.10 -17.46
C GLY A 62 0.65 -3.23 -18.99
N VAL A 63 1.64 -3.91 -19.58
CA VAL A 63 1.65 -4.21 -21.03
C VAL A 63 0.49 -5.11 -21.44
N ILE A 64 0.16 -6.12 -20.63
CA ILE A 64 -1.00 -6.98 -20.89
C ILE A 64 -2.28 -6.13 -20.91
N ALA A 65 -2.46 -5.22 -19.95
CA ALA A 65 -3.62 -4.34 -19.89
C ALA A 65 -3.73 -3.42 -21.14
N ASP A 66 -2.61 -2.92 -21.64
CA ASP A 66 -2.56 -2.06 -22.83
C ASP A 66 -2.78 -2.81 -24.17
N THR A 67 -2.62 -4.16 -24.19
CA THR A 67 -2.71 -4.97 -25.41
C THR A 67 -3.99 -5.79 -25.49
N ILE A 68 -4.39 -6.41 -24.37
CA ILE A 68 -5.57 -7.30 -24.35
C ILE A 68 -6.84 -6.52 -24.00
N GLY A 69 -6.71 -5.47 -23.18
CA GLY A 69 -7.80 -4.60 -22.73
C GLY A 69 -7.90 -4.51 -21.21
N ARG A 70 -8.48 -3.40 -20.74
CA ARG A 70 -8.62 -3.08 -19.33
C ARG A 70 -9.53 -4.06 -18.59
N LYS A 71 -10.65 -4.44 -19.22
CA LYS A 71 -11.58 -5.46 -18.71
C LYS A 71 -10.90 -6.80 -18.53
N ALA A 72 -10.16 -7.26 -19.52
CA ALA A 72 -9.46 -8.54 -19.46
C ALA A 72 -8.42 -8.56 -18.35
N SER A 73 -7.64 -7.49 -18.17
CA SER A 73 -6.70 -7.32 -17.06
C SER A 73 -7.40 -7.43 -15.72
N PHE A 74 -8.51 -6.72 -15.51
CA PHE A 74 -9.23 -6.77 -14.25
C PHE A 74 -9.89 -8.13 -13.97
N LEU A 75 -10.38 -8.84 -15.00
CA LEU A 75 -10.86 -10.23 -14.86
C LEU A 75 -9.74 -11.17 -14.43
N MET A 76 -8.53 -11.01 -14.98
CA MET A 76 -7.35 -11.79 -14.56
C MET A 76 -6.96 -11.48 -13.10
N CYS A 77 -7.01 -10.21 -12.68
CA CYS A 77 -6.84 -9.83 -11.28
C CYS A 77 -7.78 -10.63 -10.37
N ILE A 78 -9.11 -10.56 -10.65
CA ILE A 78 -10.13 -11.21 -9.82
C ILE A 78 -9.91 -12.73 -9.78
N LEU A 79 -9.64 -13.35 -10.92
CA LEU A 79 -9.42 -14.80 -11.03
C LEU A 79 -8.18 -15.25 -10.24
N VAL A 80 -7.05 -14.57 -10.41
CA VAL A 80 -5.82 -14.87 -9.69
C VAL A 80 -6.02 -14.69 -8.19
N LEU A 81 -6.65 -13.59 -7.75
CA LEU A 81 -6.93 -13.35 -6.34
C LEU A 81 -7.92 -14.38 -5.76
N PHE A 82 -8.92 -14.81 -6.50
CA PHE A 82 -9.85 -15.86 -6.08
C PHE A 82 -9.14 -17.19 -5.87
N ILE A 83 -8.39 -17.67 -6.86
CA ILE A 83 -7.66 -18.94 -6.79
C ILE A 83 -6.63 -18.90 -5.64
N THR A 84 -5.82 -17.85 -5.56
CA THR A 84 -4.79 -17.74 -4.52
C THR A 84 -5.38 -17.60 -3.12
N THR A 85 -6.54 -16.97 -2.98
CA THR A 85 -7.27 -16.91 -1.69
C THR A 85 -7.70 -18.31 -1.24
N LEU A 86 -8.26 -19.11 -2.14
CA LEU A 86 -8.65 -20.48 -1.82
C LEU A 86 -7.44 -21.36 -1.49
N LEU A 87 -6.34 -21.18 -2.25
CA LEU A 87 -5.07 -21.88 -1.97
C LEU A 87 -4.48 -21.52 -0.61
N TYR A 88 -4.62 -20.26 -0.16
CA TYR A 88 -4.19 -19.84 1.18
C TYR A 88 -4.97 -20.56 2.29
N VAL A 89 -6.29 -20.63 2.13
CA VAL A 89 -7.14 -21.36 3.09
C VAL A 89 -6.80 -22.85 3.08
N ALA A 90 -6.62 -23.45 1.90
CA ALA A 90 -6.23 -24.85 1.78
C ALA A 90 -4.85 -25.10 2.40
N ALA A 91 -3.86 -24.22 2.14
CA ALA A 91 -2.53 -24.34 2.71
C ALA A 91 -2.54 -24.31 4.25
N ALA A 92 -3.39 -23.46 4.85
CA ALA A 92 -3.56 -23.41 6.30
C ALA A 92 -4.24 -24.67 6.83
N GLN A 93 -5.32 -25.14 6.17
CA GLN A 93 -6.06 -26.35 6.61
C GLN A 93 -5.25 -27.64 6.51
N PHE A 94 -4.42 -27.77 5.46
CA PHE A 94 -3.63 -28.98 5.20
C PHE A 94 -2.20 -28.89 5.73
N GLY A 95 -1.83 -27.81 6.44
CA GLY A 95 -0.51 -27.65 7.05
C GLY A 95 0.64 -27.60 6.03
N TRP A 96 0.45 -26.89 4.90
CA TRP A 96 1.48 -26.81 3.88
C TRP A 96 2.70 -26.02 4.38
N SER A 97 3.84 -26.27 3.76
CA SER A 97 5.10 -25.61 4.14
C SER A 97 5.06 -24.10 3.88
N VAL A 98 5.91 -23.35 4.59
CA VAL A 98 6.09 -21.89 4.37
C VAL A 98 6.35 -21.52 2.91
N TRP A 99 7.02 -22.39 2.14
CA TRP A 99 7.31 -22.16 0.73
C TRP A 99 6.06 -22.15 -0.16
N ALA A 100 5.04 -22.94 0.21
CA ALA A 100 3.74 -22.87 -0.47
C ALA A 100 3.09 -21.50 -0.25
N PHE A 101 3.06 -21.01 0.99
CA PHE A 101 2.55 -19.67 1.30
C PHE A 101 3.37 -18.58 0.56
N CYS A 102 4.69 -18.70 0.51
CA CYS A 102 5.55 -17.80 -0.25
C CYS A 102 5.19 -17.76 -1.74
N LEU A 103 5.02 -18.92 -2.36
CA LEU A 103 4.67 -19.03 -3.78
C LEU A 103 3.28 -18.46 -4.04
N ILE A 104 2.29 -18.80 -3.22
CA ILE A 104 0.93 -18.26 -3.35
C ILE A 104 0.95 -16.74 -3.17
N SER A 105 1.71 -16.20 -2.20
CA SER A 105 1.87 -14.76 -1.98
C SER A 105 2.46 -14.03 -3.17
N LEU A 106 3.47 -14.62 -3.83
CA LEU A 106 4.04 -14.08 -5.06
C LEU A 106 2.96 -13.90 -6.14
N PHE A 107 2.07 -14.91 -6.29
CA PHE A 107 0.95 -14.83 -7.24
C PHE A 107 -0.17 -13.91 -6.76
N ILE A 108 -0.37 -13.71 -5.44
CA ILE A 108 -1.26 -12.66 -4.95
C ILE A 108 -0.72 -11.30 -5.41
N GLY A 109 0.60 -11.06 -5.34
CA GLY A 109 1.24 -9.87 -5.89
C GLY A 109 0.95 -9.67 -7.38
N LEU A 110 1.10 -10.72 -8.19
CA LEU A 110 0.71 -10.72 -9.61
C LEU A 110 -0.78 -10.32 -9.78
N GLY A 111 -1.68 -10.86 -8.96
CA GLY A 111 -3.10 -10.49 -9.01
C GLY A 111 -3.32 -8.99 -8.80
N PHE A 112 -2.65 -8.39 -7.83
CA PHE A 112 -2.76 -6.96 -7.56
C PHE A 112 -2.22 -6.08 -8.71
N THR A 113 -1.14 -6.50 -9.37
CA THR A 113 -0.59 -5.72 -10.50
C THR A 113 -1.51 -5.67 -11.72
N PHE A 114 -2.37 -6.67 -11.92
CA PHE A 114 -3.44 -6.61 -12.94
C PHE A 114 -4.55 -5.59 -12.63
N PHE A 115 -4.71 -5.19 -11.36
CA PHE A 115 -5.65 -4.15 -10.96
C PHE A 115 -5.09 -2.75 -11.16
N THR A 116 -3.78 -2.56 -10.90
CA THR A 116 -3.13 -1.25 -10.85
C THR A 116 -3.37 -0.46 -12.14
N GLY A 117 -4.07 0.66 -12.02
CA GLY A 117 -4.40 1.57 -13.14
C GLY A 117 -5.44 1.04 -14.15
N ALA A 118 -5.83 -0.24 -14.10
CA ALA A 118 -6.72 -0.80 -15.12
C ALA A 118 -8.17 -0.26 -15.01
N VAL A 119 -8.70 -0.16 -13.81
CA VAL A 119 -10.09 0.27 -13.59
C VAL A 119 -10.26 1.77 -13.79
N GLU A 120 -9.29 2.57 -13.33
CA GLU A 120 -9.28 4.02 -13.52
C GLU A 120 -9.10 4.39 -15.00
N ALA A 121 -8.18 3.76 -15.71
CA ALA A 121 -8.00 3.98 -17.14
C ALA A 121 -9.24 3.55 -17.94
N TRP A 122 -9.84 2.39 -17.60
CA TRP A 122 -11.11 1.98 -18.19
C TRP A 122 -12.22 3.03 -18.00
N LEU A 123 -12.32 3.60 -16.79
CA LEU A 123 -13.31 4.62 -16.50
C LEU A 123 -13.15 5.83 -17.42
N VAL A 124 -11.94 6.35 -17.56
CA VAL A 124 -11.64 7.52 -18.42
C VAL A 124 -11.99 7.20 -19.87
N ASP A 125 -11.45 6.11 -20.42
CA ASP A 125 -11.69 5.68 -21.81
C ASP A 125 -13.20 5.53 -22.10
N ALA A 126 -13.96 4.91 -21.16
CA ALA A 126 -15.38 4.67 -21.32
C ALA A 126 -16.24 5.94 -21.17
N LEU A 127 -15.86 6.89 -20.31
CA LEU A 127 -16.53 8.18 -20.17
C LEU A 127 -16.34 9.02 -21.44
N ASP A 128 -15.12 9.10 -21.95
CA ASP A 128 -14.81 9.83 -23.18
C ASP A 128 -15.59 9.24 -24.37
N HIS A 129 -15.59 7.90 -24.52
CA HIS A 129 -16.32 7.23 -25.59
C HIS A 129 -17.84 7.44 -25.53
N THR A 130 -18.39 7.55 -24.31
CA THR A 130 -19.86 7.73 -24.12
C THR A 130 -20.30 9.18 -24.15
N GLY A 131 -19.39 10.14 -24.42
CA GLY A 131 -19.68 11.57 -24.53
C GLY A 131 -20.02 12.21 -23.19
N TYR A 132 -19.34 11.82 -22.13
CA TYR A 132 -19.48 12.45 -20.82
C TYR A 132 -18.75 13.80 -20.82
N ASP A 133 -19.51 14.90 -20.78
CA ASP A 133 -19.05 16.28 -20.96
C ASP A 133 -18.68 16.99 -19.64
N GLN A 134 -18.82 16.32 -18.49
CA GLN A 134 -18.45 16.88 -17.19
C GLN A 134 -17.05 16.44 -16.76
N PRO A 135 -16.37 17.25 -15.90
CA PRO A 135 -15.08 16.82 -15.34
C PRO A 135 -15.21 15.50 -14.58
N ALA A 136 -14.33 14.54 -14.91
CA ALA A 136 -14.28 13.21 -14.26
C ALA A 136 -13.93 13.30 -12.76
N ASP A 137 -13.39 14.43 -12.30
CA ASP A 137 -12.97 14.64 -10.89
C ASP A 137 -14.06 14.33 -9.88
N LYS A 138 -15.34 14.69 -10.20
CA LYS A 138 -16.48 14.37 -9.33
C LYS A 138 -16.76 12.88 -9.25
N VAL A 139 -16.54 12.15 -10.35
CA VAL A 139 -16.73 10.70 -10.39
C VAL A 139 -15.63 10.03 -9.57
N PHE A 140 -14.37 10.46 -9.74
CA PHE A 140 -13.25 9.97 -8.95
C PHE A 140 -13.39 10.28 -7.46
N ALA A 141 -13.79 11.51 -7.09
CA ALA A 141 -14.00 11.89 -5.69
C ALA A 141 -15.08 11.02 -5.03
N LYS A 142 -16.19 10.73 -5.73
CA LYS A 142 -17.24 9.83 -5.23
C LYS A 142 -16.76 8.39 -5.20
N GLY A 143 -15.97 7.94 -6.19
CA GLY A 143 -15.31 6.63 -6.20
C GLY A 143 -14.39 6.45 -5.00
N GLN A 144 -13.61 7.47 -4.64
CA GLN A 144 -12.76 7.47 -3.45
C GLN A 144 -13.57 7.39 -2.15
N ALA A 145 -14.72 8.03 -2.08
CA ALA A 145 -15.62 7.90 -0.94
C ALA A 145 -16.20 6.48 -0.82
N VAL A 146 -16.57 5.86 -1.94
CA VAL A 146 -17.02 4.45 -2.01
C VAL A 146 -15.91 3.51 -1.57
N PHE A 147 -14.69 3.70 -2.09
CA PHE A 147 -13.49 2.95 -1.67
C PHE A 147 -13.28 3.05 -0.15
N SER A 148 -13.28 4.27 0.40
CA SER A 148 -13.04 4.49 1.83
C SER A 148 -14.12 3.84 2.71
N ALA A 149 -15.38 3.95 2.33
CA ALA A 149 -16.50 3.31 3.04
C ALA A 149 -16.39 1.78 2.99
N ALA A 150 -16.15 1.20 1.81
CA ALA A 150 -15.96 -0.23 1.63
C ALA A 150 -14.75 -0.75 2.42
N MET A 151 -13.66 0.03 2.47
CA MET A 151 -12.47 -0.29 3.25
C MET A 151 -12.75 -0.38 4.75
N LEU A 152 -13.48 0.58 5.31
CA LEU A 152 -13.85 0.59 6.72
C LEU A 152 -14.76 -0.61 7.05
N VAL A 153 -15.78 -0.85 6.23
CA VAL A 153 -16.71 -1.98 6.41
C VAL A 153 -15.96 -3.31 6.30
N GLY A 154 -15.09 -3.45 5.30
CA GLY A 154 -14.34 -4.69 5.07
C GLY A 154 -13.35 -4.99 6.18
N THR A 155 -12.56 -4.00 6.65
CA THR A 155 -11.60 -4.22 7.75
C THR A 155 -12.29 -4.55 9.08
N MET A 156 -13.37 -3.85 9.42
CA MET A 156 -14.14 -4.14 10.65
C MET A 156 -14.84 -5.49 10.55
N GLY A 157 -15.50 -5.77 9.42
CA GLY A 157 -16.16 -7.05 9.16
C GLY A 157 -15.17 -8.22 9.16
N GLY A 158 -13.99 -8.03 8.56
CA GLY A 158 -12.91 -8.99 8.57
C GLY A 158 -12.41 -9.30 9.98
N GLY A 159 -12.23 -8.29 10.82
CA GLY A 159 -11.88 -8.47 12.24
C GLY A 159 -12.96 -9.25 13.01
N ALA A 160 -14.24 -8.92 12.80
CA ALA A 160 -15.37 -9.61 13.43
C ALA A 160 -15.47 -11.09 12.99
N LEU A 161 -15.34 -11.36 11.69
CA LEU A 161 -15.29 -12.72 11.15
C LEU A 161 -14.07 -13.49 11.65
N GLY A 162 -12.90 -12.83 11.71
CA GLY A 162 -11.66 -13.41 12.22
C GLY A 162 -11.73 -13.79 13.68
N GLN A 163 -12.57 -13.13 14.50
CA GLN A 163 -12.82 -13.52 15.89
C GLN A 163 -13.54 -14.86 15.99
N LEU A 164 -14.35 -15.23 15.01
CA LEU A 164 -15.02 -16.52 14.96
C LEU A 164 -14.07 -17.61 14.43
N ASN A 165 -13.38 -17.32 13.33
CA ASN A 165 -12.36 -18.18 12.72
C ASN A 165 -11.52 -17.36 11.75
N LEU A 166 -10.20 -17.45 11.83
CA LEU A 166 -9.27 -16.67 11.02
C LEU A 166 -9.30 -16.97 9.51
N SER A 167 -9.89 -18.12 9.11
CA SER A 167 -10.14 -18.44 7.68
C SER A 167 -11.38 -17.73 7.11
N TRP A 168 -12.35 -17.32 7.94
CA TRP A 168 -13.61 -16.74 7.47
C TRP A 168 -13.45 -15.42 6.71
N PRO A 169 -12.54 -14.51 7.11
CA PRO A 169 -12.25 -13.32 6.30
C PRO A 169 -11.80 -13.65 4.88
N TYR A 170 -11.03 -14.73 4.69
CA TYR A 170 -10.59 -15.20 3.38
C TYR A 170 -11.74 -15.81 2.56
N VAL A 171 -12.64 -16.56 3.22
CA VAL A 171 -13.86 -17.06 2.58
C VAL A 171 -14.75 -15.90 2.15
N ALA A 172 -14.94 -14.88 3.00
CA ALA A 172 -15.68 -13.67 2.66
C ALA A 172 -15.02 -12.91 1.48
N ARG A 173 -13.67 -12.79 1.47
CA ARG A 173 -12.94 -12.26 0.34
C ARG A 173 -13.28 -12.98 -0.96
N ALA A 174 -13.21 -14.32 -0.97
CA ALA A 174 -13.55 -15.12 -2.13
C ALA A 174 -15.02 -14.92 -2.53
N ALA A 175 -15.94 -14.85 -1.58
CA ALA A 175 -17.36 -14.62 -1.83
C ALA A 175 -17.61 -13.23 -2.49
N PHE A 176 -16.91 -12.16 -2.10
CA PHE A 176 -17.03 -10.84 -2.74
C PHE A 176 -16.39 -10.81 -4.14
N LEU A 177 -15.36 -11.61 -4.40
CA LEU A 177 -14.74 -11.68 -5.73
C LEU A 177 -15.69 -12.29 -6.78
N ILE A 178 -16.60 -13.18 -6.40
CA ILE A 178 -17.57 -13.79 -7.32
C ILE A 178 -18.49 -12.74 -7.98
N PRO A 179 -19.28 -11.93 -7.24
CA PRO A 179 -20.09 -10.89 -7.85
C PRO A 179 -19.23 -9.82 -8.56
N THR A 180 -18.02 -9.52 -8.07
CA THR A 180 -17.10 -8.62 -8.77
C THR A 180 -16.75 -9.17 -10.15
N PHE A 181 -16.44 -10.46 -10.26
CA PHE A 181 -16.17 -11.12 -11.54
C PHE A 181 -17.38 -11.08 -12.48
N ILE A 182 -18.58 -11.42 -11.98
CA ILE A 182 -19.81 -11.45 -12.76
C ILE A 182 -20.14 -10.04 -13.30
N ILE A 183 -20.11 -9.01 -12.44
CA ILE A 183 -20.36 -7.62 -12.85
C ILE A 183 -19.35 -7.17 -13.89
N THR A 184 -18.05 -7.45 -13.67
CA THR A 184 -17.00 -7.12 -14.61
C THR A 184 -17.22 -7.83 -15.95
N LEU A 185 -17.52 -9.13 -15.92
CA LEU A 185 -17.73 -9.93 -17.13
C LEU A 185 -18.93 -9.45 -17.96
N LEU A 186 -20.05 -9.14 -17.31
CA LEU A 186 -21.30 -8.82 -17.98
C LEU A 186 -21.45 -7.33 -18.32
N LEU A 187 -21.00 -6.44 -17.43
CA LEU A 187 -21.33 -5.02 -17.51
C LEU A 187 -20.14 -4.13 -17.90
N MET A 188 -18.90 -4.52 -17.57
CA MET A 188 -17.71 -3.78 -17.98
C MET A 188 -17.43 -4.04 -19.46
N LYS A 189 -17.33 -2.97 -20.26
CA LYS A 189 -17.02 -3.04 -21.70
C LYS A 189 -15.83 -2.14 -21.97
N ASP A 190 -14.87 -2.60 -22.78
CA ASP A 190 -13.70 -1.81 -23.20
C ASP A 190 -14.12 -0.81 -24.30
N LEU A 191 -14.86 0.23 -23.90
CA LEU A 191 -15.30 1.31 -24.76
C LEU A 191 -14.18 2.33 -24.93
N GLY A 192 -13.91 2.76 -26.16
CA GLY A 192 -12.86 3.73 -26.46
C GLY A 192 -11.42 3.20 -26.33
N PHE A 193 -11.25 1.93 -25.96
CA PHE A 193 -9.92 1.34 -25.82
C PHE A 193 -9.26 1.06 -27.18
N GLU A 194 -8.08 1.65 -27.39
CA GLU A 194 -7.25 1.39 -28.56
C GLU A 194 -6.12 0.42 -28.19
N LYS A 195 -6.13 -0.77 -28.82
CA LYS A 195 -5.12 -1.81 -28.59
C LYS A 195 -3.76 -1.35 -29.10
N ARG A 196 -2.75 -1.42 -28.24
CA ARG A 196 -1.36 -1.22 -28.66
C ARG A 196 -0.75 -2.56 -29.11
N PRO A 197 -0.08 -2.63 -30.28
CA PRO A 197 0.53 -3.89 -30.73
C PRO A 197 1.69 -4.30 -29.81
N LEU A 198 1.65 -5.55 -29.33
CA LEU A 198 2.70 -6.15 -28.52
C LEU A 198 3.95 -6.41 -29.37
N LYS A 199 5.07 -5.80 -28.97
CA LYS A 199 6.41 -6.22 -29.38
C LYS A 199 7.09 -6.94 -28.21
N LEU A 200 6.77 -8.19 -27.98
CA LEU A 200 7.35 -9.00 -26.91
C LEU A 200 8.89 -9.06 -26.96
N SER A 201 9.47 -9.01 -28.18
CA SER A 201 10.93 -9.11 -28.36
C SER A 201 11.72 -7.91 -27.83
N SER A 202 11.12 -6.71 -27.80
CA SER A 202 11.79 -5.49 -27.30
C SER A 202 11.43 -5.16 -25.84
N PHE A 203 10.43 -5.85 -25.30
CA PHE A 203 9.81 -5.50 -24.00
C PHE A 203 10.81 -5.47 -22.83
N ALA A 204 11.59 -6.56 -22.65
CA ALA A 204 12.56 -6.62 -21.54
C ALA A 204 13.68 -5.58 -21.68
N SER A 205 14.10 -5.29 -22.91
CA SER A 205 15.13 -4.27 -23.19
C SER A 205 14.59 -2.86 -23.00
N GLU A 206 13.34 -2.59 -23.41
CA GLU A 206 12.68 -1.30 -23.21
C GLU A 206 12.39 -1.04 -21.73
N ALA A 207 11.85 -2.02 -21.01
CA ALA A 207 11.62 -1.92 -19.58
C ALA A 207 12.93 -1.67 -18.80
N ARG A 208 14.00 -2.41 -19.15
CA ARG A 208 15.33 -2.19 -18.57
C ARG A 208 15.87 -0.79 -18.89
N LYS A 209 15.70 -0.34 -20.12
CA LYS A 209 16.15 1.01 -20.52
C LYS A 209 15.38 2.08 -19.76
N ILE A 210 14.05 2.02 -19.73
CA ILE A 210 13.19 2.95 -18.98
C ILE A 210 13.60 2.99 -17.50
N PHE A 211 13.81 1.81 -16.89
CA PHE A 211 14.27 1.73 -15.51
C PHE A 211 15.62 2.41 -15.30
N LEU A 212 16.62 2.09 -16.13
CA LEU A 212 17.97 2.67 -16.01
C LEU A 212 17.97 4.18 -16.28
N ASP A 213 17.21 4.65 -17.25
CA ASP A 213 17.05 6.08 -17.54
C ASP A 213 16.38 6.81 -16.36
N GLY A 214 15.35 6.22 -15.75
CA GLY A 214 14.68 6.77 -14.58
C GLY A 214 15.57 6.80 -13.34
N VAL A 215 16.33 5.73 -13.07
CA VAL A 215 17.34 5.69 -11.99
C VAL A 215 18.41 6.74 -12.24
N SER A 216 18.96 6.81 -13.45
CA SER A 216 19.99 7.78 -13.82
C SER A 216 19.50 9.21 -13.64
N PHE A 217 18.30 9.54 -14.15
CA PHE A 217 17.71 10.86 -13.99
C PHE A 217 17.47 11.21 -12.52
N GLY A 218 16.81 10.33 -11.75
CA GLY A 218 16.51 10.58 -10.34
C GLY A 218 17.76 10.68 -9.47
N TRP A 219 18.80 9.86 -9.77
CA TRP A 219 20.04 9.84 -9.01
C TRP A 219 20.92 11.09 -9.29
N ASN A 220 20.89 11.58 -10.50
CA ASN A 220 21.65 12.78 -10.90
C ASN A 220 21.02 14.08 -10.40
N GLN A 221 19.73 14.07 -10.07
CA GLN A 221 19.03 15.20 -9.47
C GLN A 221 19.19 15.16 -7.94
N PRO A 222 19.92 16.11 -7.31
CA PRO A 222 20.26 16.03 -5.90
C PRO A 222 19.05 15.91 -4.95
N VAL A 223 17.98 16.67 -5.23
CA VAL A 223 16.74 16.63 -4.41
C VAL A 223 16.02 15.29 -4.55
N LEU A 224 15.87 14.79 -5.78
CA LEU A 224 15.21 13.48 -6.05
C LEU A 224 15.99 12.33 -5.43
N ARG A 225 17.32 12.33 -5.54
CA ARG A 225 18.17 11.33 -4.90
C ARG A 225 17.94 11.25 -3.39
N LEU A 226 17.88 12.41 -2.71
CA LEU A 226 17.60 12.46 -1.27
C LEU A 226 16.20 11.97 -0.94
N CYS A 227 15.20 12.30 -1.77
CA CYS A 227 13.83 11.80 -1.62
C CYS A 227 13.75 10.27 -1.81
N MET A 228 14.47 9.70 -2.80
CA MET A 228 14.51 8.25 -3.04
C MET A 228 15.19 7.49 -1.90
N VAL A 229 16.33 8.00 -1.39
CA VAL A 229 17.00 7.39 -0.23
C VAL A 229 16.11 7.46 1.01
N ALA A 230 15.44 8.60 1.23
CA ALA A 230 14.49 8.73 2.33
C ALA A 230 13.30 7.77 2.17
N ALA A 231 12.76 7.60 0.95
CA ALA A 231 11.70 6.64 0.66
C ALA A 231 12.12 5.20 0.97
N PHE A 232 13.34 4.82 0.62
CA PHE A 232 13.90 3.52 0.95
C PHE A 232 13.98 3.30 2.47
N THR A 233 14.47 4.29 3.24
CA THR A 233 14.55 4.18 4.71
C THR A 233 13.17 4.15 5.36
N GLU A 234 12.20 4.89 4.83
CA GLU A 234 10.80 4.82 5.28
C GLU A 234 10.18 3.46 4.95
N GLY A 235 10.43 2.93 3.75
CA GLY A 235 9.97 1.62 3.30
C GLY A 235 10.40 0.48 4.21
N LEU A 236 11.63 0.52 4.76
CA LEU A 236 12.16 -0.48 5.69
C LEU A 236 11.22 -0.75 6.87
N PHE A 237 10.61 0.29 7.43
CA PHE A 237 9.65 0.09 8.52
C PHE A 237 8.20 0.05 8.03
N PHE A 238 7.82 0.86 7.03
CA PHE A 238 6.42 1.04 6.63
C PHE A 238 5.74 -0.29 6.34
N ILE A 239 6.32 -1.11 5.46
CA ILE A 239 5.71 -2.38 5.06
C ILE A 239 5.81 -3.43 6.17
N TYR A 240 6.94 -3.49 6.90
CA TYR A 240 7.05 -4.34 8.09
C TYR A 240 6.03 -3.95 9.16
N GLY A 241 5.93 -2.67 9.47
CA GLY A 241 4.98 -2.11 10.45
C GLY A 241 3.54 -2.42 10.09
N TRP A 242 3.19 -2.38 8.77
CA TRP A 242 1.87 -2.68 8.24
C TRP A 242 1.37 -4.10 8.56
N TYR A 243 2.25 -5.06 8.76
CA TYR A 243 1.90 -6.43 9.12
C TYR A 243 2.18 -6.78 10.58
N SER A 244 3.25 -6.24 11.19
CA SER A 244 3.69 -6.62 12.54
C SER A 244 2.77 -6.12 13.66
N TRP A 245 2.06 -4.99 13.46
CA TRP A 245 1.21 -4.38 14.48
C TRP A 245 0.10 -5.31 14.98
N GLN A 246 -0.44 -6.18 14.11
CA GLN A 246 -1.56 -7.07 14.45
C GLN A 246 -1.21 -7.95 15.64
N ARG A 247 -0.11 -8.67 15.56
CA ARG A 247 0.37 -9.51 16.66
C ARG A 247 0.86 -8.68 17.83
N TYR A 248 1.62 -7.63 17.55
CA TYR A 248 2.18 -6.76 18.60
C TYR A 248 1.10 -6.19 19.52
N PHE A 249 0.02 -5.70 18.98
CA PHE A 249 -1.03 -5.06 19.77
C PHE A 249 -1.85 -6.06 20.57
N LEU A 250 -2.10 -7.25 20.04
CA LEU A 250 -2.76 -8.31 20.80
C LEU A 250 -1.89 -8.79 21.98
N ASP A 251 -0.57 -8.88 21.78
CA ASP A 251 0.37 -9.19 22.87
C ASP A 251 0.37 -8.13 23.97
N LEU A 252 0.20 -6.84 23.62
CA LEU A 252 0.08 -5.74 24.60
C LEU A 252 -1.25 -5.76 25.34
N LEU A 253 -2.33 -6.12 24.66
CA LEU A 253 -3.66 -6.21 25.25
C LEU A 253 -3.77 -7.40 26.19
N ALA A 254 -2.88 -8.37 26.08
CA ALA A 254 -2.89 -9.65 26.80
C ALA A 254 -4.23 -10.43 26.66
N ARG A 255 -4.92 -10.28 25.53
CA ARG A 255 -6.20 -10.90 25.19
C ARG A 255 -6.25 -11.19 23.69
N GLU A 256 -6.77 -12.35 23.33
CA GLU A 256 -6.99 -12.74 21.93
C GLU A 256 -8.31 -12.18 21.38
N LEU A 257 -8.42 -10.85 21.33
CA LEU A 257 -9.57 -10.14 20.80
C LEU A 257 -9.32 -9.73 19.34
N VAL A 258 -9.43 -10.66 18.42
CA VAL A 258 -9.11 -10.46 16.98
C VAL A 258 -9.93 -9.32 16.35
N TRP A 259 -11.19 -9.14 16.77
CA TRP A 259 -12.02 -8.04 16.27
C TRP A 259 -11.41 -6.66 16.54
N VAL A 260 -10.61 -6.53 17.60
CA VAL A 260 -9.87 -5.28 17.92
C VAL A 260 -8.88 -4.94 16.81
N ALA A 261 -8.27 -5.94 16.17
CA ALA A 261 -7.40 -5.70 15.02
C ALA A 261 -8.16 -5.04 13.85
N GLY A 262 -9.40 -5.47 13.58
CA GLY A 262 -10.25 -4.81 12.58
C GLY A 262 -10.54 -3.34 12.92
N VAL A 263 -10.82 -3.06 14.20
CA VAL A 263 -11.05 -1.68 14.68
C VAL A 263 -9.78 -0.83 14.56
N VAL A 264 -8.62 -1.35 14.96
CA VAL A 264 -7.33 -0.61 14.83
C VAL A 264 -7.00 -0.34 13.37
N ALA A 265 -7.22 -1.31 12.47
CA ALA A 265 -7.03 -1.12 11.02
C ALA A 265 -7.94 -0.01 10.47
N ALA A 266 -9.21 0.03 10.89
CA ALA A 266 -10.15 1.08 10.53
C ALA A 266 -9.72 2.46 11.07
N LEU A 267 -9.32 2.54 12.35
CA LEU A 267 -8.82 3.77 12.98
C LEU A 267 -7.54 4.27 12.29
N MET A 268 -6.64 3.38 11.90
CA MET A 268 -5.43 3.73 11.15
C MET A 268 -5.79 4.35 9.79
N SER A 269 -6.74 3.76 9.08
CA SER A 269 -7.22 4.30 7.80
C SER A 269 -7.85 5.69 7.97
N VAL A 270 -8.70 5.86 8.99
CA VAL A 270 -9.30 7.17 9.32
C VAL A 270 -8.22 8.20 9.67
N SER A 271 -7.21 7.82 10.46
CA SER A 271 -6.09 8.68 10.83
C SER A 271 -5.32 9.18 9.59
N MET A 272 -5.05 8.30 8.63
CA MET A 272 -4.40 8.69 7.36
C MET A 272 -5.28 9.62 6.52
N ILE A 273 -6.59 9.35 6.43
CA ILE A 273 -7.56 10.21 5.71
C ILE A 273 -7.60 11.60 6.33
N ILE A 274 -7.66 11.70 7.65
CA ILE A 274 -7.64 12.99 8.37
C ILE A 274 -6.33 13.71 8.07
N GLY A 275 -5.18 13.02 8.13
CA GLY A 275 -3.88 13.60 7.81
C GLY A 275 -3.83 14.19 6.41
N ASN A 276 -4.32 13.46 5.42
CA ASN A 276 -4.39 13.93 4.03
C ASN A 276 -5.33 15.17 3.88
N ALA A 277 -6.49 15.16 4.54
CA ALA A 277 -7.43 16.28 4.51
C ALA A 277 -6.87 17.57 5.13
N LEU A 278 -6.04 17.46 6.18
CA LEU A 278 -5.38 18.59 6.83
C LEU A 278 -4.42 19.32 5.89
N VAL A 279 -3.78 18.63 4.95
CA VAL A 279 -2.85 19.23 3.99
C VAL A 279 -3.55 20.27 3.14
N GLY A 280 -4.69 19.92 2.53
CA GLY A 280 -5.44 20.83 1.66
C GLY A 280 -5.98 22.08 2.37
N ARG A 281 -6.17 22.00 3.71
CA ARG A 281 -6.75 23.10 4.49
C ARG A 281 -5.70 24.03 5.12
N PHE A 282 -4.53 23.51 5.50
CA PHE A 282 -3.57 24.25 6.31
C PHE A 282 -2.20 24.46 5.67
N PHE A 283 -1.87 23.74 4.59
CA PHE A 283 -0.53 23.79 4.00
C PHE A 283 -0.57 24.33 2.56
N THR A 284 -0.68 25.65 2.44
CA THR A 284 -0.73 26.37 1.14
C THR A 284 0.65 26.89 0.70
N ASP A 285 1.62 26.97 1.62
CA ASP A 285 2.97 27.48 1.34
C ASP A 285 3.87 26.36 0.80
N PHE A 286 4.11 26.39 -0.49
CA PHE A 286 4.91 25.39 -1.21
C PHE A 286 6.41 25.45 -0.90
N SER A 287 6.93 26.60 -0.43
CA SER A 287 8.35 26.75 -0.09
C SER A 287 8.77 25.97 1.15
N ARG A 288 7.81 25.54 1.98
CA ARG A 288 8.04 24.82 3.22
C ARG A 288 7.88 23.30 3.13
N ARG A 289 7.65 22.75 1.93
CA ARG A 289 7.44 21.30 1.74
C ARG A 289 8.52 20.41 2.38
N PRO A 290 9.82 20.62 2.11
CA PRO A 290 10.85 19.76 2.71
C PRO A 290 10.92 19.85 4.23
N ALA A 291 10.71 21.05 4.81
CA ALA A 291 10.70 21.26 6.24
C ALA A 291 9.51 20.56 6.90
N LEU A 292 8.33 20.60 6.27
CA LEU A 292 7.13 19.90 6.74
C LEU A 292 7.33 18.38 6.70
N ILE A 293 7.86 17.86 5.59
CA ILE A 293 8.13 16.41 5.47
C ILE A 293 9.16 15.99 6.50
N ALA A 294 10.24 16.76 6.71
CA ALA A 294 11.24 16.47 7.73
C ALA A 294 10.62 16.43 9.14
N ALA A 295 9.81 17.43 9.51
CA ALA A 295 9.13 17.47 10.80
C ALA A 295 8.21 16.25 11.00
N ASN A 296 7.39 15.90 9.99
CA ASN A 296 6.53 14.74 10.05
C ASN A 296 7.33 13.42 10.10
N THR A 297 8.47 13.32 9.41
CA THR A 297 9.36 12.16 9.51
C THR A 297 9.89 12.00 10.94
N ALA A 298 10.29 13.08 11.60
CA ALA A 298 10.69 13.05 13.02
C ALA A 298 9.54 12.62 13.94
N ILE A 299 8.32 13.14 13.72
CA ILE A 299 7.13 12.75 14.49
C ILE A 299 6.86 11.24 14.33
N ARG A 300 6.87 10.73 13.10
CA ARG A 300 6.67 9.29 12.82
C ARG A 300 7.74 8.43 13.48
N ALA A 301 8.99 8.81 13.32
CA ALA A 301 10.12 8.11 13.91
C ALA A 301 10.00 8.05 15.44
N THR A 302 9.69 9.19 16.09
CA THR A 302 9.50 9.27 17.54
C THR A 302 8.31 8.44 17.99
N ALA A 303 7.19 8.48 17.29
CA ALA A 303 6.00 7.69 17.63
C ALA A 303 6.29 6.18 17.60
N ILE A 304 6.96 5.69 16.56
CA ILE A 304 7.30 4.28 16.43
C ILE A 304 8.38 3.85 17.44
N LEU A 305 9.39 4.70 17.65
CA LEU A 305 10.42 4.46 18.67
C LEU A 305 9.80 4.36 20.07
N ALA A 306 8.94 5.32 20.44
CA ALA A 306 8.24 5.33 21.72
C ALA A 306 7.32 4.11 21.88
N ALA A 307 6.58 3.74 20.82
CA ALA A 307 5.75 2.55 20.83
C ALA A 307 6.58 1.28 21.08
N GLY A 308 7.73 1.16 20.42
CA GLY A 308 8.66 0.05 20.64
C GLY A 308 9.23 0.03 22.07
N LEU A 309 9.67 1.18 22.58
CA LEU A 309 10.20 1.30 23.94
C LEU A 309 9.16 0.93 25.01
N LEU A 310 7.92 1.43 24.90
CA LEU A 310 6.83 1.06 25.81
C LEU A 310 6.60 -0.45 25.84
N GLY A 311 6.59 -1.10 24.69
CA GLY A 311 6.39 -2.55 24.63
C GLY A 311 7.59 -3.37 25.10
N ALA A 312 8.82 -2.84 25.00
CA ALA A 312 10.03 -3.50 25.45
C ALA A 312 10.24 -3.42 26.96
N PHE A 313 9.97 -2.25 27.56
CA PHE A 313 10.30 -1.97 28.97
C PHE A 313 9.15 -2.22 29.94
N VAL A 314 7.92 -2.37 29.47
CA VAL A 314 6.80 -2.75 30.34
C VAL A 314 6.77 -4.27 30.53
N PRO A 315 6.92 -4.78 31.78
CA PRO A 315 6.90 -6.20 32.08
C PRO A 315 5.62 -6.87 31.61
N ALA A 316 5.68 -8.15 31.22
CA ALA A 316 4.53 -8.90 30.70
C ALA A 316 3.34 -8.90 31.70
N GLY A 317 3.60 -8.97 33.00
CA GLY A 317 2.56 -8.95 34.04
C GLY A 317 1.86 -7.59 34.22
N SER A 318 2.43 -6.50 33.66
CA SER A 318 1.85 -5.15 33.69
C SER A 318 1.22 -4.74 32.35
N ARG A 319 1.15 -5.66 31.37
CA ARG A 319 0.48 -5.43 30.10
C ARG A 319 -1.04 -5.44 30.27
N GLY A 320 -1.71 -4.64 29.45
CA GLY A 320 -3.16 -4.54 29.52
C GLY A 320 -3.71 -3.36 28.73
N PRO A 321 -5.00 -3.03 28.91
CA PRO A 321 -5.67 -2.02 28.09
C PRO A 321 -5.00 -0.64 28.09
N GLY A 322 -4.41 -0.21 29.21
CA GLY A 322 -3.73 1.09 29.28
C GLY A 322 -2.50 1.18 28.38
N LEU A 323 -1.62 0.16 28.42
CA LEU A 323 -0.45 0.07 27.55
C LEU A 323 -0.86 -0.07 26.08
N PHE A 324 -1.85 -0.92 25.80
CA PHE A 324 -2.43 -1.08 24.46
C PHE A 324 -2.91 0.26 23.90
N LEU A 325 -3.72 1.02 24.65
CA LEU A 325 -4.23 2.31 24.21
C LEU A 325 -3.11 3.34 23.97
N ALA A 326 -2.09 3.36 24.82
CA ALA A 326 -0.94 4.24 24.64
C ALA A 326 -0.19 3.94 23.33
N VAL A 327 0.11 2.67 23.08
CA VAL A 327 0.84 2.26 21.87
C VAL A 327 -0.01 2.43 20.60
N VAL A 328 -1.31 2.12 20.65
CA VAL A 328 -2.24 2.39 19.55
C VAL A 328 -2.31 3.87 19.25
N SER A 329 -2.40 4.73 20.27
CA SER A 329 -2.41 6.20 20.07
C SER A 329 -1.15 6.69 19.34
N LEU A 330 0.03 6.19 19.70
CA LEU A 330 1.28 6.49 18.99
C LEU A 330 1.24 5.99 17.53
N TYR A 331 0.67 4.82 17.30
CA TYR A 331 0.51 4.28 15.95
C TYR A 331 -0.48 5.10 15.11
N LEU A 332 -1.54 5.64 15.71
CA LEU A 332 -2.46 6.58 15.03
C LEU A 332 -1.79 7.93 14.72
N VAL A 333 -0.90 8.42 15.60
CA VAL A 333 -0.06 9.59 15.32
C VAL A 333 0.86 9.32 14.13
N TYR A 334 1.46 8.13 14.04
CA TYR A 334 2.22 7.71 12.87
C TYR A 334 1.36 7.74 11.60
N GLY A 335 0.14 7.19 11.63
CA GLY A 335 -0.79 7.18 10.50
C GLY A 335 -1.21 8.59 10.05
N LEU A 336 -1.57 9.46 11.01
CA LEU A 336 -1.91 10.86 10.75
C LEU A 336 -0.76 11.59 10.04
N SER A 337 0.44 11.47 10.59
CA SER A 337 1.65 12.08 10.07
C SER A 337 2.03 11.52 8.69
N PHE A 338 1.80 10.21 8.46
CA PHE A 338 1.97 9.59 7.15
C PHE A 338 0.99 10.19 6.12
N GLY A 339 -0.28 10.32 6.48
CA GLY A 339 -1.31 10.96 5.65
C GLY A 339 -0.98 12.40 5.27
N ILE A 340 -0.39 13.19 6.19
CA ILE A 340 0.11 14.54 5.89
C ILE A 340 1.29 14.50 4.92
N SER A 341 2.24 13.59 5.13
CA SER A 341 3.50 13.58 4.37
C SER A 341 3.34 13.13 2.92
N GLN A 342 2.46 12.19 2.63
CA GLN A 342 2.34 11.58 1.29
C GLN A 342 2.03 12.59 0.17
N PRO A 343 0.97 13.42 0.24
CA PRO A 343 0.66 14.37 -0.82
C PRO A 343 1.74 15.46 -0.94
N VAL A 344 2.33 15.90 0.18
CA VAL A 344 3.39 16.91 0.18
C VAL A 344 4.67 16.38 -0.47
N ARG A 345 5.03 15.12 -0.17
CA ARG A 345 6.17 14.44 -0.77
C ARG A 345 5.97 14.22 -2.28
N MET A 346 4.79 13.75 -2.68
CA MET A 346 4.44 13.59 -4.10
C MET A 346 4.54 14.92 -4.84
N ALA A 347 4.08 16.00 -4.25
CA ALA A 347 4.19 17.34 -4.83
C ALA A 347 5.65 17.82 -4.92
N LEU A 348 6.49 17.53 -3.90
CA LEU A 348 7.92 17.83 -3.91
C LEU A 348 8.65 17.08 -5.03
N VAL A 349 8.41 15.77 -5.13
CA VAL A 349 9.02 14.93 -6.18
C VAL A 349 8.59 15.40 -7.57
N ASN A 350 7.28 15.64 -7.78
CA ASN A 350 6.73 16.09 -9.06
C ASN A 350 7.25 17.46 -9.51
N SER A 351 7.57 18.38 -8.58
CA SER A 351 8.11 19.70 -8.93
C SER A 351 9.54 19.64 -9.52
N HIS A 352 10.25 18.52 -9.34
CA HIS A 352 11.62 18.33 -9.85
C HIS A 352 11.69 17.39 -11.07
N ILE A 353 10.54 17.01 -11.64
CA ILE A 353 10.48 16.07 -12.76
C ILE A 353 9.80 16.73 -13.96
N SER A 354 10.42 16.62 -15.14
CA SER A 354 9.77 17.03 -16.40
C SER A 354 8.56 16.16 -16.72
N SER A 355 7.60 16.70 -17.46
CA SER A 355 6.41 15.94 -17.89
C SER A 355 6.78 14.67 -18.66
N ALA A 356 7.84 14.71 -19.46
CA ALA A 356 8.29 13.59 -20.29
C ALA A 356 8.87 12.41 -19.47
N SER A 357 9.49 12.65 -18.30
CA SER A 357 10.11 11.62 -17.46
C SER A 357 9.31 11.28 -16.20
N ARG A 358 8.13 11.91 -16.01
CA ARG A 358 7.35 11.84 -14.78
C ARG A 358 6.98 10.41 -14.38
N ALA A 359 6.36 9.66 -15.28
CA ALA A 359 5.94 8.29 -15.01
C ALA A 359 7.12 7.39 -14.62
N THR A 360 8.23 7.50 -15.35
CA THR A 360 9.44 6.70 -15.12
C THR A 360 10.06 6.99 -13.75
N VAL A 361 10.22 8.27 -13.39
CA VAL A 361 10.84 8.65 -12.12
C VAL A 361 9.96 8.29 -10.94
N LEU A 362 8.65 8.47 -11.04
CA LEU A 362 7.71 8.05 -9.99
C LEU A 362 7.70 6.52 -9.80
N SER A 363 7.80 5.76 -10.88
CA SER A 363 7.93 4.29 -10.80
C SER A 363 9.23 3.88 -10.09
N VAL A 364 10.36 4.53 -10.42
CA VAL A 364 11.64 4.28 -9.73
C VAL A 364 11.56 4.67 -8.26
N ASP A 365 10.96 5.79 -7.91
CA ASP A 365 10.75 6.22 -6.52
C ASP A 365 9.94 5.21 -5.71
N SER A 366 8.87 4.65 -6.30
CA SER A 366 8.11 3.54 -5.71
C SER A 366 8.97 2.31 -5.48
N LEU A 367 9.83 1.94 -6.44
CA LEU A 367 10.73 0.79 -6.31
C LEU A 367 11.74 0.94 -5.17
N PHE A 368 12.19 2.16 -4.85
CA PHE A 368 13.01 2.40 -3.65
C PHE A 368 12.22 2.13 -2.37
N THR A 369 10.96 2.57 -2.29
CA THR A 369 10.08 2.28 -1.14
C THR A 369 9.84 0.78 -0.98
N GLU A 370 9.48 0.10 -2.06
CA GLU A 370 9.19 -1.35 -2.06
C GLU A 370 10.45 -2.18 -1.78
N GLY A 371 11.60 -1.79 -2.35
CA GLY A 371 12.89 -2.43 -2.07
C GLY A 371 13.28 -2.31 -0.60
N GLY A 372 13.10 -1.11 -0.01
CA GLY A 372 13.20 -0.91 1.43
C GLY A 372 12.24 -1.83 2.20
N GLY A 373 11.01 -1.93 1.73
CA GLY A 373 9.97 -2.78 2.32
C GLY A 373 10.34 -4.26 2.37
N VAL A 374 10.83 -4.82 1.26
CA VAL A 374 11.29 -6.23 1.20
C VAL A 374 12.41 -6.49 2.20
N LEU A 375 13.42 -5.60 2.24
CA LEU A 375 14.53 -5.71 3.19
C LEU A 375 14.07 -5.50 4.63
N GLY A 376 13.14 -4.58 4.86
CA GLY A 376 12.56 -4.33 6.17
C GLY A 376 11.74 -5.52 6.70
N GLN A 377 10.87 -6.08 5.86
CA GLN A 377 10.10 -7.27 6.22
C GLN A 377 11.01 -8.45 6.60
N THR A 378 12.06 -8.72 5.82
CA THR A 378 12.99 -9.81 6.11
C THR A 378 13.89 -9.50 7.29
N GLY A 379 14.52 -8.31 7.34
CA GLY A 379 15.46 -7.93 8.39
C GLY A 379 14.81 -7.69 9.76
N LEU A 380 13.76 -6.85 9.81
CA LEU A 380 13.02 -6.58 11.04
C LEU A 380 12.19 -7.80 11.47
N GLY A 381 11.71 -8.60 10.52
CA GLY A 381 11.07 -9.89 10.80
C GLY A 381 12.02 -10.88 11.47
N PHE A 382 13.26 -10.97 10.98
CA PHE A 382 14.29 -11.77 11.62
C PHE A 382 14.62 -11.27 13.04
N LEU A 383 14.74 -9.96 13.23
CA LEU A 383 14.93 -9.35 14.54
C LEU A 383 13.75 -9.65 15.47
N SER A 384 12.52 -9.60 14.96
CA SER A 384 11.32 -9.92 15.73
C SER A 384 11.31 -11.36 16.24
N ARG A 385 11.77 -12.29 15.41
CA ARG A 385 11.90 -13.71 15.78
C ARG A 385 13.02 -13.95 16.80
N ARG A 386 14.18 -13.30 16.63
CA ARG A 386 15.36 -13.53 17.45
C ARG A 386 15.33 -12.80 18.80
N VAL A 387 14.72 -11.64 18.83
CA VAL A 387 14.66 -10.77 20.02
C VAL A 387 13.22 -10.52 20.42
N SER A 388 12.51 -9.61 19.71
CA SER A 388 11.08 -9.32 19.93
C SER A 388 10.53 -8.35 18.88
N ILE A 389 9.21 -8.29 18.72
CA ILE A 389 8.54 -7.28 17.87
C ILE A 389 8.84 -5.85 18.37
N PRO A 390 8.77 -5.54 19.70
CA PRO A 390 9.17 -4.23 20.21
C PRO A 390 10.59 -3.80 19.81
N ALA A 391 11.58 -4.72 19.86
CA ALA A 391 12.95 -4.42 19.45
C ALA A 391 13.03 -4.03 17.96
N ALA A 392 12.28 -4.72 17.10
CA ALA A 392 12.17 -4.36 15.68
C ALA A 392 11.48 -3.01 15.45
N TRP A 393 10.50 -2.63 16.29
CA TRP A 393 9.86 -1.31 16.25
C TRP A 393 10.83 -0.21 16.70
N ILE A 394 11.66 -0.44 17.72
CA ILE A 394 12.72 0.49 18.16
C ILE A 394 13.69 0.74 17.00
N LEU A 395 14.21 -0.32 16.38
CA LEU A 395 15.11 -0.20 15.23
C LEU A 395 14.44 0.48 14.06
N GLY A 396 13.17 0.13 13.77
CA GLY A 396 12.37 0.74 12.71
C GLY A 396 12.19 2.26 12.90
N GLY A 397 11.87 2.70 14.12
CA GLY A 397 11.81 4.13 14.46
C GLY A 397 13.15 4.84 14.25
N ALA A 398 14.27 4.21 14.66
CA ALA A 398 15.61 4.75 14.44
C ALA A 398 15.95 4.88 12.95
N VAL A 399 15.55 3.90 12.14
CA VAL A 399 15.77 3.91 10.68
C VAL A 399 14.94 5.00 9.99
N ILE A 400 13.67 5.20 10.37
CA ILE A 400 12.84 6.29 9.85
C ILE A 400 13.52 7.65 10.12
N TYR A 401 14.19 7.80 11.27
CA TYR A 401 14.88 9.04 11.63
C TYR A 401 15.96 9.45 10.61
N ILE A 402 16.52 8.51 9.86
CA ILE A 402 17.50 8.80 8.79
C ILE A 402 16.90 9.72 7.72
N GLY A 403 15.59 9.60 7.45
CA GLY A 403 14.89 10.47 6.52
C GLY A 403 14.88 11.95 6.91
N TYR A 404 14.90 12.27 8.21
CA TYR A 404 14.86 13.65 8.71
C TYR A 404 15.99 14.55 8.17
N PRO A 405 17.28 14.20 8.35
CA PRO A 405 18.37 15.01 7.79
C PRO A 405 18.37 15.03 6.25
N LEU A 406 17.89 13.97 5.59
CA LEU A 406 17.80 13.91 4.13
C LEU A 406 16.82 14.96 3.59
N TYR A 407 15.61 15.06 4.15
CA TYR A 407 14.64 16.09 3.75
C TYR A 407 15.08 17.50 4.15
N LYS A 408 15.76 17.68 5.27
CA LYS A 408 16.38 18.97 5.62
C LYS A 408 17.44 19.41 4.58
N LYS A 409 18.28 18.47 4.15
CA LYS A 409 19.29 18.73 3.11
C LYS A 409 18.62 19.03 1.78
N ALA A 410 17.57 18.30 1.39
CA ALA A 410 16.81 18.59 0.19
C ALA A 410 16.26 20.02 0.19
N GLY A 411 15.71 20.48 1.32
CA GLY A 411 15.20 21.85 1.45
C GLY A 411 16.28 22.94 1.40
N ARG A 412 17.52 22.66 1.82
CA ARG A 412 18.64 23.60 1.63
C ARG A 412 19.02 23.75 0.16
N ILE A 413 19.13 22.62 -0.54
CA ILE A 413 19.43 22.59 -1.97
C ILE A 413 18.36 23.32 -2.77
N GLU A 414 17.07 23.16 -2.47
CA GLU A 414 15.99 23.91 -3.12
C GLU A 414 16.14 25.42 -2.95
N LYS A 415 16.49 25.88 -1.75
CA LYS A 415 16.71 27.31 -1.49
C LYS A 415 17.90 27.86 -2.27
N GLU A 416 19.02 27.14 -2.26
CA GLU A 416 20.22 27.52 -3.02
C GLU A 416 19.93 27.60 -4.53
N MET A 417 19.17 26.63 -5.07
CA MET A 417 18.76 26.65 -6.50
C MET A 417 17.83 27.83 -6.83
N ALA A 418 16.91 28.18 -5.92
CA ALA A 418 16.01 29.31 -6.10
C ALA A 418 16.76 30.68 -6.09
N GLU A 419 17.77 30.82 -5.24
CA GLU A 419 18.63 32.02 -5.16
C GLU A 419 19.48 32.20 -6.42
N ILE A 420 20.00 31.11 -7.00
CA ILE A 420 20.78 31.14 -8.24
C ILE A 420 19.90 31.42 -9.48
N GLY A 421 18.69 30.84 -9.51
CA GLY A 421 17.74 31.00 -10.62
C GLY A 421 16.98 32.34 -10.62
N GLY A 422 17.06 33.13 -9.53
CA GLY A 422 16.47 34.47 -9.40
C GLY A 422 17.43 35.62 -9.73
N GLN A 423 18.69 35.33 -10.06
CA GLN A 423 19.68 36.24 -10.63
C GLN A 423 19.73 36.09 -12.15
#